data_bd50a186796a12b1ae48f20e6e8e8347
#
_entry.id   bd50a186796a12b1ae48f20e6e8e8347
#
_cell.length_a   1.000
_cell.length_b   1.000
_cell.length_c   1.000
_cell.angle_alpha   90.00
_cell.angle_beta   90.00
_cell.angle_gamma   90.00
#
_symmetry.space_group_name_H-M   'P 1'
#
loop_
_entity.id
_entity.type
_entity.pdbx_description
1 polymer ?
#
loop_
_entity_poly.entity_id
_entity_poly.type
_entity_poly.pdbx_seq_one_letter_code
_entity_poly.pdbx_strand_id
1 'polypeptide(L)'
;MFEEIIEFDEKKIKERNLDINKINAYLDEIHDVPEIKKKRDGHYVGVTCSTELARFGNAIMVCQETEWFRNIIKRWEFWEDGELEEDIIKTTEEIEQEEGKKLYE
;
A
#
# COMPACT_ATOMS: atom_id res chain seq x y z
N MET A 1 -15.30 -6.32 -6.03
CA MET A 1 -14.08 -6.87 -5.42
C MET A 1 -13.02 -5.80 -5.38
N PHE A 2 -12.40 -5.61 -4.22
CA PHE A 2 -11.34 -4.61 -4.05
C PHE A 2 -9.97 -5.20 -4.40
N GLU A 3 -9.10 -4.34 -4.92
CA GLU A 3 -7.71 -4.70 -5.21
C GLU A 3 -6.80 -3.55 -4.84
N GLU A 4 -5.63 -3.88 -4.29
CA GLU A 4 -4.57 -2.91 -4.01
C GLU A 4 -3.36 -3.25 -4.85
N ILE A 5 -2.81 -2.27 -5.58
CA ILE A 5 -1.63 -2.44 -6.42
C ILE A 5 -0.51 -1.56 -5.90
N ILE A 6 0.64 -2.18 -5.63
CA ILE A 6 1.82 -1.54 -5.07
C ILE A 6 3.02 -1.83 -5.97
N GLU A 7 3.69 -0.80 -6.46
CA GLU A 7 4.96 -0.91 -7.20
C GLU A 7 5.99 0.01 -6.58
N PHE A 8 7.22 -0.48 -6.51
CA PHE A 8 8.34 0.27 -5.95
C PHE A 8 9.29 0.77 -7.02
N ASP A 9 10.00 1.85 -6.71
CA ASP A 9 11.07 2.36 -7.54
C ASP A 9 12.34 1.55 -7.23
N GLU A 10 12.73 0.67 -8.15
CA GLU A 10 13.89 -0.21 -7.96
C GLU A 10 15.20 0.56 -7.77
N LYS A 11 15.33 1.69 -8.42
CA LYS A 11 16.51 2.55 -8.27
C LYS A 11 16.65 3.07 -6.84
N LYS A 12 15.54 3.52 -6.26
CA LYS A 12 15.53 3.99 -4.87
C LYS A 12 15.80 2.87 -3.87
N ILE A 13 15.31 1.66 -4.15
CA ILE A 13 15.60 0.49 -3.32
C ILE A 13 17.11 0.24 -3.29
N LYS A 14 17.76 0.27 -4.44
CA LYS A 14 19.22 0.08 -4.55
C LYS A 14 19.98 1.19 -3.87
N GLU A 15 19.61 2.44 -4.11
CA GLU A 15 20.27 3.62 -3.51
C GLU A 15 20.21 3.60 -1.98
N ARG A 16 19.13 3.07 -1.43
CA ARG A 16 18.91 2.98 0.03
C ARG A 16 19.38 1.66 0.63
N ASN A 17 19.95 0.78 -0.21
CA ASN A 17 20.44 -0.52 0.21
C ASN A 17 19.39 -1.36 0.93
N LEU A 18 18.15 -1.35 0.38
CA LEU A 18 17.04 -2.13 0.90
C LEU A 18 16.94 -3.49 0.20
N ASP A 19 16.36 -4.46 0.88
CA ASP A 19 16.17 -5.82 0.37
C ASP A 19 14.70 -6.00 -0.06
N ILE A 20 14.46 -6.16 -1.36
CA ILE A 20 13.10 -6.34 -1.92
C ILE A 20 12.37 -7.55 -1.32
N ASN A 21 13.10 -8.61 -0.98
CA ASN A 21 12.49 -9.80 -0.38
C ASN A 21 11.94 -9.49 1.02
N LYS A 22 12.67 -8.68 1.80
CA LYS A 22 12.20 -8.24 3.12
C LYS A 22 11.02 -7.28 3.00
N ILE A 23 11.03 -6.41 1.99
CA ILE A 23 9.92 -5.48 1.71
C ILE A 23 8.65 -6.29 1.41
N ASN A 24 8.74 -7.27 0.51
CA ASN A 24 7.60 -8.10 0.15
C ASN A 24 7.09 -8.94 1.33
N ALA A 25 8.01 -9.46 2.15
CA ALA A 25 7.65 -10.21 3.35
C ALA A 25 6.89 -9.32 4.36
N TYR A 26 7.33 -8.07 4.51
CA TYR A 26 6.65 -7.10 5.37
C TYR A 26 5.24 -6.79 4.86
N LEU A 27 5.08 -6.56 3.55
CA LEU A 27 3.77 -6.33 2.94
C LEU A 27 2.85 -7.54 3.13
N ASP A 28 3.36 -8.74 2.94
CA ASP A 28 2.58 -9.96 3.15
C ASP A 28 2.10 -10.05 4.59
N GLU A 29 2.93 -9.66 5.55
CA GLU A 29 2.58 -9.70 6.97
C GLU A 29 1.45 -8.72 7.30
N ILE A 30 1.52 -7.47 6.80
CA ILE A 30 0.47 -6.49 7.08
C ILE A 30 -0.83 -6.76 6.34
N HIS A 31 -0.79 -7.57 5.27
CA HIS A 31 -1.98 -8.00 4.53
C HIS A 31 -2.44 -9.42 4.92
N ASP A 32 -1.82 -10.03 5.91
CA ASP A 32 -2.12 -11.41 6.33
C ASP A 32 -3.38 -11.47 7.19
N VAL A 33 -4.52 -11.33 6.53
CA VAL A 33 -5.85 -11.43 7.14
C VAL A 33 -6.75 -12.26 6.23
N PRO A 34 -7.80 -12.93 6.78
CA PRO A 34 -8.68 -13.78 5.96
C PRO A 34 -9.38 -13.04 4.83
N GLU A 35 -9.60 -11.74 4.96
CA GLU A 35 -10.33 -10.93 3.99
C GLU A 35 -9.48 -10.54 2.77
N ILE A 36 -8.17 -10.72 2.83
CA ILE A 36 -7.25 -10.33 1.77
C ILE A 36 -6.45 -11.54 1.29
N LYS A 37 -6.34 -11.68 -0.04
CA LYS A 37 -5.55 -12.73 -0.67
C LYS A 37 -4.48 -12.11 -1.54
N LYS A 38 -3.25 -12.59 -1.40
CA LYS A 38 -2.16 -12.17 -2.27
C LYS A 38 -2.30 -12.83 -3.64
N LYS A 39 -2.28 -12.02 -4.70
CA LYS A 39 -2.28 -12.49 -6.08
C LYS A 39 -0.86 -12.64 -6.61
N ARG A 40 0.01 -11.69 -6.31
CA ARG A 40 1.44 -11.69 -6.61
C ARG A 40 2.10 -10.58 -5.78
N ASP A 41 3.42 -10.45 -5.87
CA ASP A 41 4.11 -9.39 -5.13
C ASP A 41 3.54 -8.02 -5.48
N GLY A 42 3.12 -7.28 -4.44
CA GLY A 42 2.53 -5.96 -4.59
C GLY A 42 1.09 -5.94 -5.08
N HIS A 43 0.44 -7.09 -5.25
CA HIS A 43 -0.95 -7.13 -5.71
C HIS A 43 -1.79 -8.00 -4.78
N TYR A 44 -2.71 -7.36 -4.06
CA TYR A 44 -3.59 -8.00 -3.09
C TYR A 44 -5.05 -7.80 -3.50
N VAL A 45 -5.86 -8.85 -3.35
CA VAL A 45 -7.28 -8.83 -3.73
C VAL A 45 -8.13 -9.17 -2.52
N GLY A 46 -9.30 -8.54 -2.43
CA GLY A 46 -10.27 -8.85 -1.40
C GLY A 46 -11.05 -10.11 -1.74
N VAL A 47 -11.31 -10.93 -0.71
CA VAL A 47 -12.31 -11.98 -0.82
C VAL A 47 -13.65 -11.33 -0.50
N THR A 48 -14.67 -11.57 -1.28
CA THR A 48 -15.97 -10.89 -1.12
C THR A 48 -16.57 -11.12 0.27
N CYS A 49 -16.46 -10.10 1.12
CA CYS A 49 -17.04 -10.12 2.46
C CYS A 49 -17.24 -8.69 2.96
N SER A 50 -18.01 -8.53 4.04
CA SER A 50 -18.40 -7.20 4.53
C SER A 50 -17.25 -6.40 5.17
N THR A 51 -16.15 -7.04 5.54
CA THR A 51 -15.05 -6.40 6.27
C THR A 51 -13.78 -6.18 5.45
N GLU A 52 -13.78 -6.58 4.16
CA GLU A 52 -12.56 -6.46 3.35
C GLU A 52 -12.07 -5.03 3.20
N LEU A 53 -12.98 -4.07 3.04
CA LEU A 53 -12.60 -2.66 2.88
C LEU A 53 -11.88 -2.13 4.13
N ALA A 54 -12.36 -2.48 5.31
CA ALA A 54 -11.72 -2.08 6.56
C ALA A 54 -10.31 -2.66 6.69
N ARG A 55 -10.11 -3.90 6.25
CA ARG A 55 -8.79 -4.55 6.30
C ARG A 55 -7.79 -3.91 5.34
N PHE A 56 -8.23 -3.57 4.13
CA PHE A 56 -7.40 -2.79 3.21
C PHE A 56 -7.07 -1.43 3.79
N GLY A 57 -8.04 -0.74 4.36
CA GLY A 57 -7.84 0.57 5.00
C GLY A 57 -6.77 0.52 6.09
N ASN A 58 -6.77 -0.51 6.93
CA ASN A 58 -5.76 -0.70 7.96
C ASN A 58 -4.36 -0.90 7.37
N ALA A 59 -4.22 -1.75 6.35
CA ALA A 59 -2.94 -2.00 5.70
C ALA A 59 -2.41 -0.73 5.02
N ILE A 60 -3.27 0.00 4.33
CA ILE A 60 -2.91 1.27 3.68
C ILE A 60 -2.43 2.27 4.71
N MET A 61 -3.13 2.42 5.82
CA MET A 61 -2.75 3.36 6.88
C MET A 61 -1.37 3.03 7.46
N VAL A 62 -1.09 1.77 7.72
CA VAL A 62 0.23 1.33 8.20
C VAL A 62 1.33 1.78 7.23
N CYS A 63 1.12 1.60 5.93
CA CYS A 63 2.08 2.00 4.90
C CYS A 63 2.22 3.52 4.80
N GLN A 64 1.12 4.27 4.95
CA GLN A 64 1.17 5.74 4.96
C GLN A 64 2.03 6.27 6.10
N GLU A 65 2.05 5.56 7.23
CA GLU A 65 2.81 5.94 8.42
C GLU A 65 4.24 5.39 8.44
N THR A 66 4.68 4.71 7.37
CA THR A 66 5.98 4.07 7.28
C THR A 66 6.89 4.85 6.33
N GLU A 67 7.89 5.54 6.88
CA GLU A 67 8.79 6.42 6.13
C GLU A 67 9.51 5.70 4.99
N TRP A 68 10.12 4.55 5.23
CA TRP A 68 10.87 3.85 4.19
C TRP A 68 9.97 3.43 3.03
N PHE A 69 8.74 3.03 3.30
CA PHE A 69 7.76 2.69 2.27
C PHE A 69 7.43 3.92 1.41
N ARG A 70 7.16 5.05 2.07
CA ARG A 70 6.82 6.31 1.40
C ARG A 70 7.95 6.81 0.51
N ASN A 71 9.19 6.51 0.87
CA ASN A 71 10.37 6.96 0.13
C ASN A 71 10.66 6.15 -1.12
N ILE A 72 10.16 4.93 -1.24
CA ILE A 72 10.44 4.05 -2.37
C ILE A 72 9.22 3.72 -3.22
N ILE A 73 8.03 4.16 -2.81
CA ILE A 73 6.79 3.86 -3.53
C ILE A 73 6.74 4.62 -4.86
N LYS A 74 6.36 3.90 -5.93
CA LYS A 74 6.23 4.45 -7.27
C LYS A 74 4.78 4.45 -7.74
N ARG A 75 4.04 3.38 -7.44
CA ARG A 75 2.63 3.24 -7.79
C ARG A 75 1.90 2.63 -6.61
N TRP A 76 0.77 3.20 -6.23
CA TRP A 76 -0.01 2.73 -5.11
C TRP A 76 -1.47 3.08 -5.35
N GLU A 77 -2.25 2.08 -5.74
CA GLU A 77 -3.61 2.28 -6.22
C GLU A 77 -4.58 1.33 -5.54
N PHE A 78 -5.80 1.80 -5.37
CA PHE A 78 -6.91 1.02 -4.85
C PHE A 78 -8.00 0.95 -5.91
N TRP A 79 -8.43 -0.25 -6.24
CA TRP A 79 -9.38 -0.52 -7.31
C TRP A 79 -10.61 -1.23 -6.76
N GLU A 80 -11.78 -0.94 -7.34
CA GLU A 80 -13.04 -1.62 -7.05
C GLU A 80 -13.67 -2.07 -8.36
N ASP A 81 -13.91 -3.38 -8.48
CA ASP A 81 -14.57 -3.98 -9.65
C ASP A 81 -13.95 -3.55 -10.99
N GLY A 82 -12.62 -3.47 -11.03
CA GLY A 82 -11.89 -3.11 -12.23
C GLY A 82 -11.80 -1.62 -12.54
N GLU A 83 -12.30 -0.77 -11.64
CA GLU A 83 -12.23 0.68 -11.78
C GLU A 83 -11.32 1.28 -10.71
N LEU A 84 -10.49 2.24 -11.11
CA LEU A 84 -9.61 2.95 -10.18
C LEU A 84 -10.44 3.83 -9.26
N GLU A 85 -10.39 3.53 -7.96
CA GLU A 85 -11.07 4.32 -6.92
C GLU A 85 -10.17 5.41 -6.36
N GLU A 86 -8.89 5.11 -6.17
CA GLU A 86 -7.98 6.03 -5.51
C GLU A 86 -6.54 5.84 -5.96
N ASP A 87 -5.88 6.94 -6.29
CA ASP A 87 -4.42 7.01 -6.37
C ASP A 87 -3.96 7.38 -4.96
N ILE A 88 -3.49 6.37 -4.21
CA ILE A 88 -3.20 6.52 -2.79
C ILE A 88 -2.03 7.47 -2.54
N ILE A 89 -1.04 7.50 -3.44
CA ILE A 89 0.09 8.44 -3.33
C ILE A 89 -0.43 9.86 -3.33
N LYS A 90 -1.27 10.19 -4.30
CA LYS A 90 -1.83 11.53 -4.46
C LYS A 90 -2.69 11.92 -3.25
N THR A 91 -3.60 11.04 -2.84
CA THR A 91 -4.47 11.29 -1.70
C THR A 91 -3.66 11.51 -0.42
N THR A 92 -2.62 10.70 -0.20
CA THR A 92 -1.77 10.82 0.97
C THR A 92 -1.04 12.16 0.98
N GLU A 93 -0.50 12.59 -0.16
CA GLU A 93 0.16 13.89 -0.28
C GLU A 93 -0.80 15.05 -0.02
N GLU A 94 -2.04 14.96 -0.51
CA GLU A 94 -3.07 15.98 -0.27
C GLU A 94 -3.40 16.10 1.23
N ILE A 95 -3.53 14.97 1.93
CA ILE A 95 -3.78 14.96 3.39
C ILE A 95 -2.61 15.62 4.12
N GLU A 96 -1.38 15.28 3.73
CA GLU A 96 -0.19 15.85 4.36
C GLU A 96 -0.09 17.37 4.15
N GLN A 97 -0.48 17.84 2.98
CA GLN A 97 -0.52 19.28 2.69
C GLN A 97 -1.55 20.00 3.55
N GLU A 98 -2.75 19.43 3.70
CA GLU A 98 -3.79 20.01 4.55
C GLU A 98 -3.38 20.09 6.01
N GLU A 99 -2.73 19.05 6.52
CA GLU A 99 -2.30 18.98 7.91
C GLU A 99 -0.97 19.69 8.18
N GLY A 100 -0.22 20.00 7.13
CA GLY A 100 1.10 20.65 7.24
C GLY A 100 2.18 19.76 7.81
N LYS A 101 2.00 18.44 7.78
CA LYS A 101 2.98 17.48 8.30
C LYS A 101 2.88 16.13 7.63
N LYS A 102 3.94 15.33 7.71
CA LYS A 102 3.98 13.96 7.21
C LYS A 102 3.23 13.01 8.15
N LEU A 103 2.58 11.99 7.57
CA LEU A 103 1.84 11.00 8.37
C LEU A 103 2.76 10.03 9.11
N TYR A 104 4.02 9.92 8.68
CA TYR A 104 4.99 8.99 9.28
C TYR A 104 5.87 9.61 10.37
N GLU A 105 5.58 10.78 10.78
CA GLU A 105 6.31 11.44 11.89
C GLU A 105 5.94 10.90 13.26
#